data_50e8fb6600e162923ede917c749de423
#
_entry.id   50e8fb6600e162923ede917c749de423
#
_cell.length_a   1.000
_cell.length_b   1.000
_cell.length_c   1.000
_cell.angle_alpha   90.00
_cell.angle_beta   90.00
_cell.angle_gamma   90.00
#
_symmetry.space_group_name_H-M   'P 1'
#
loop_
_entity.id
_entity.type
_entity.pdbx_description
1 polymer ?
#
loop_
_entity_poly.entity_id
_entity_poly.type
_entity_poly.pdbx_seq_one_letter_code
_entity_poly.pdbx_strand_id
1 'polypeptide(L)'
;MRRHGCGYVKRTIRTRLALSASAFLVLALLVAASALARASVRTLRFSYHSHAGTLRTAYLVLPAWYGPDRHPPIPLVISPHGRGVDGAYNLRFWGPLPAAGPFAVVSPDGQGRRLPLYSWGYLGQIDDLAQMASHAQVAFAWLTVDPRRIYAIGDSMGGQEVLLLAARRDIHLAGIVAFDPVTDMAARYQKWFVTPGEMRLPARARREFGGTPSQVPRAYAARSPASFLPAIASSGVPLQLWWSHRDAVVTDQARETGAFYRRLVTRAPRAPVQEIVGYWQHAHEMHPETQLRAALACFGLVSGTGLRVPAYVEPEGRGGPIEELPPERARAPVPFGRAFCGRSAR
;
A
#
# COMPACT_ATOMS: atom_id res chain seq x y z
N MET A 1 -21.71 -78.88 22.71
CA MET A 1 -21.67 -78.33 21.35
C MET A 1 -21.01 -76.98 21.41
N ARG A 2 -19.97 -76.72 20.58
CA ARG A 2 -18.95 -75.70 20.66
C ARG A 2 -19.48 -74.36 20.21
N ARG A 3 -19.19 -73.30 21.02
CA ARG A 3 -19.19 -71.88 20.59
C ARG A 3 -17.76 -71.49 20.24
N HIS A 4 -17.45 -71.37 18.97
CA HIS A 4 -16.25 -70.70 18.50
C HIS A 4 -16.63 -69.88 17.25
N GLY A 5 -16.33 -68.54 17.24
CA GLY A 5 -16.45 -67.78 16.01
C GLY A 5 -16.91 -66.36 16.13
N CYS A 6 -16.44 -65.56 17.12
CA CYS A 6 -16.74 -64.12 17.12
C CYS A 6 -15.58 -63.18 17.49
N GLY A 7 -14.35 -63.69 17.62
CA GLY A 7 -13.20 -62.87 18.08
C GLY A 7 -12.35 -62.23 16.96
N TYR A 8 -12.35 -62.82 15.77
CA TYR A 8 -11.38 -62.44 14.72
C TYR A 8 -11.82 -61.22 13.88
N VAL A 9 -13.14 -61.05 13.67
CA VAL A 9 -13.64 -59.94 12.84
C VAL A 9 -13.53 -58.59 13.53
N LYS A 10 -13.68 -58.51 14.86
CA LYS A 10 -13.60 -57.26 15.60
C LYS A 10 -12.19 -56.67 15.67
N ARG A 11 -11.17 -57.51 15.62
CA ARG A 11 -9.75 -57.04 15.69
C ARG A 11 -9.29 -56.43 14.36
N THR A 12 -9.71 -56.98 13.23
CA THR A 12 -9.31 -56.51 11.89
C THR A 12 -9.98 -55.18 11.54
N ILE A 13 -11.22 -54.94 11.98
CA ILE A 13 -11.95 -53.68 11.75
C ILE A 13 -11.33 -52.56 12.57
N ARG A 14 -10.95 -52.79 13.85
CA ARG A 14 -10.30 -51.77 14.69
C ARG A 14 -8.92 -51.37 14.17
N THR A 15 -8.13 -52.28 13.61
CA THR A 15 -6.81 -51.99 13.05
C THR A 15 -6.92 -51.18 11.74
N ARG A 16 -7.90 -51.46 10.89
CA ARG A 16 -8.14 -50.71 9.65
C ARG A 16 -8.66 -49.31 9.92
N LEU A 17 -9.55 -49.13 10.91
CA LEU A 17 -10.03 -47.82 11.34
C LEU A 17 -8.93 -46.96 11.98
N ALA A 18 -8.01 -47.52 12.77
CA ALA A 18 -6.87 -46.85 13.35
C ALA A 18 -5.85 -46.39 12.29
N LEU A 19 -5.56 -47.23 11.28
CA LEU A 19 -4.70 -46.92 10.17
C LEU A 19 -5.26 -45.80 9.27
N SER A 20 -6.57 -45.81 9.02
CA SER A 20 -7.22 -44.75 8.25
C SER A 20 -7.24 -43.41 9.01
N ALA A 21 -7.51 -43.40 10.32
CA ALA A 21 -7.50 -42.19 11.15
C ALA A 21 -6.09 -41.59 11.23
N SER A 22 -5.06 -42.42 11.35
CA SER A 22 -3.65 -41.93 11.37
C SER A 22 -3.23 -41.36 10.01
N ALA A 23 -3.65 -41.96 8.90
CA ALA A 23 -3.37 -41.46 7.55
C ALA A 23 -4.07 -40.10 7.30
N PHE A 24 -5.32 -39.96 7.76
CA PHE A 24 -6.05 -38.69 7.69
C PHE A 24 -5.39 -37.60 8.53
N LEU A 25 -4.92 -37.94 9.74
CA LEU A 25 -4.23 -36.97 10.62
C LEU A 25 -2.90 -36.50 9.99
N VAL A 26 -2.11 -37.41 9.45
CA VAL A 26 -0.85 -37.10 8.77
C VAL A 26 -1.10 -36.24 7.53
N LEU A 27 -2.11 -36.54 6.73
CA LEU A 27 -2.49 -35.77 5.56
C LEU A 27 -2.97 -34.36 5.96
N ALA A 28 -3.79 -34.23 7.00
CA ALA A 28 -4.26 -32.97 7.54
C ALA A 28 -3.10 -32.12 8.08
N LEU A 29 -2.13 -32.73 8.79
CA LEU A 29 -0.92 -32.07 9.27
C LEU A 29 -0.02 -31.59 8.11
N LEU A 30 0.15 -32.39 7.06
CA LEU A 30 0.91 -32.04 5.87
C LEU A 30 0.23 -30.90 5.09
N VAL A 31 -1.10 -30.90 4.98
CA VAL A 31 -1.87 -29.83 4.35
C VAL A 31 -1.79 -28.55 5.20
N ALA A 32 -1.90 -28.65 6.51
CA ALA A 32 -1.77 -27.52 7.43
C ALA A 32 -0.33 -26.93 7.41
N ALA A 33 0.69 -27.78 7.40
CA ALA A 33 2.10 -27.37 7.30
C ALA A 33 2.39 -26.70 5.96
N SER A 34 1.83 -27.21 4.85
CA SER A 34 1.98 -26.57 3.54
C SER A 34 1.18 -25.28 3.41
N ALA A 35 0.05 -25.13 4.09
CA ALA A 35 -0.72 -23.89 4.15
C ALA A 35 0.03 -22.80 4.98
N LEU A 36 0.61 -23.18 6.12
CA LEU A 36 1.45 -22.31 6.95
C LEU A 36 2.72 -21.86 6.21
N ALA A 37 3.40 -22.75 5.49
CA ALA A 37 4.55 -22.42 4.66
C ALA A 37 4.20 -21.49 3.50
N ARG A 38 3.00 -21.59 2.93
CA ARG A 38 2.50 -20.67 1.89
C ARG A 38 2.10 -19.31 2.43
N ALA A 39 1.76 -19.19 3.70
CA ALA A 39 1.37 -17.94 4.34
C ALA A 39 2.56 -17.14 4.92
N SER A 40 3.78 -17.68 4.85
CA SER A 40 4.96 -17.02 5.39
C SER A 40 5.63 -16.12 4.35
N VAL A 41 6.23 -15.03 4.86
CA VAL A 41 7.04 -14.10 4.09
C VAL A 41 8.50 -14.16 4.55
N ARG A 42 9.41 -13.75 3.67
CA ARG A 42 10.79 -13.45 4.02
C ARG A 42 11.15 -12.03 3.66
N THR A 43 11.98 -11.40 4.45
CA THR A 43 12.48 -10.06 4.22
C THR A 43 13.97 -10.12 3.91
N LEU A 44 14.36 -9.47 2.84
CA LEU A 44 15.76 -9.30 2.43
C LEU A 44 16.10 -7.81 2.52
N ARG A 45 17.27 -7.50 3.05
CA ARG A 45 17.82 -6.14 3.05
C ARG A 45 18.86 -6.03 1.95
N PHE A 46 18.86 -4.90 1.22
CA PHE A 46 19.89 -4.61 0.22
C PHE A 46 20.25 -3.14 0.20
N SER A 47 21.37 -2.82 -0.44
CA SER A 47 21.80 -1.44 -0.65
C SER A 47 21.70 -1.08 -2.13
N TYR A 48 21.42 0.18 -2.42
CA TYR A 48 21.38 0.73 -3.77
C TYR A 48 22.02 2.11 -3.79
N HIS A 49 22.51 2.54 -4.96
CA HIS A 49 22.96 3.91 -5.15
C HIS A 49 21.75 4.79 -5.49
N SER A 50 21.53 5.84 -4.67
CA SER A 50 20.46 6.81 -4.89
C SER A 50 20.78 7.71 -6.09
N HIS A 51 19.79 8.53 -6.51
CA HIS A 51 19.95 9.59 -7.52
C HIS A 51 21.17 10.49 -7.29
N ALA A 52 21.60 10.67 -6.03
CA ALA A 52 22.76 11.46 -5.66
C ALA A 52 24.07 10.64 -5.57
N GLY A 53 24.05 9.37 -5.98
CA GLY A 53 25.19 8.45 -5.89
C GLY A 53 25.50 7.95 -4.49
N THR A 54 24.74 8.32 -3.46
CA THR A 54 24.94 7.85 -2.09
C THR A 54 24.34 6.48 -1.88
N LEU A 55 25.02 5.66 -1.08
CA LEU A 55 24.52 4.32 -0.73
C LEU A 55 23.32 4.43 0.22
N ARG A 56 22.22 3.74 -0.12
CA ARG A 56 20.97 3.68 0.63
C ARG A 56 20.56 2.26 0.91
N THR A 57 19.71 2.09 1.90
CA THR A 57 19.11 0.81 2.24
C THR A 57 17.70 0.70 1.68
N ALA A 58 17.34 -0.49 1.24
CA ALA A 58 15.97 -0.87 0.95
C ALA A 58 15.71 -2.29 1.46
N TYR A 59 14.44 -2.62 1.59
CA TYR A 59 13.96 -3.91 2.05
C TYR A 59 13.03 -4.50 1.01
N LEU A 60 13.20 -5.79 0.73
CA LEU A 60 12.37 -6.56 -0.18
C LEU A 60 11.64 -7.65 0.60
N VAL A 61 10.31 -7.64 0.58
CA VAL A 61 9.47 -8.68 1.17
C VAL A 61 8.93 -9.56 0.06
N LEU A 62 9.05 -10.87 0.24
CA LEU A 62 8.65 -11.89 -0.72
C LEU A 62 7.88 -13.00 -0.02
N PRO A 63 7.00 -13.73 -0.74
CA PRO A 63 6.55 -15.03 -0.26
C PRO A 63 7.73 -15.94 0.04
N ALA A 64 7.70 -16.71 1.13
CA ALA A 64 8.83 -17.54 1.55
C ALA A 64 9.27 -18.57 0.51
N TRP A 65 8.34 -19.00 -0.35
CA TRP A 65 8.60 -19.94 -1.44
C TRP A 65 9.33 -19.34 -2.65
N TYR A 66 9.38 -17.99 -2.75
CA TYR A 66 9.99 -17.29 -3.89
C TYR A 66 11.49 -17.08 -3.65
N GLY A 67 12.35 -17.48 -4.57
CA GLY A 67 13.79 -17.36 -4.41
C GLY A 67 14.63 -17.89 -5.57
N PRO A 68 15.94 -18.09 -5.39
CA PRO A 68 16.84 -18.52 -6.45
C PRO A 68 16.38 -19.77 -7.20
N ASP A 69 15.81 -20.73 -6.48
CA ASP A 69 15.36 -22.01 -7.06
C ASP A 69 13.95 -21.92 -7.69
N ARG A 70 13.19 -20.87 -7.34
CA ARG A 70 11.81 -20.67 -7.84
C ARG A 70 11.48 -19.19 -7.91
N HIS A 71 11.57 -18.59 -9.11
CA HIS A 71 11.39 -17.15 -9.31
C HIS A 71 10.57 -16.80 -10.58
N PRO A 72 9.31 -17.28 -10.69
CA PRO A 72 8.46 -16.86 -11.79
C PRO A 72 8.25 -15.33 -11.75
N PRO A 73 7.85 -14.69 -12.87
CA PRO A 73 7.52 -13.26 -12.87
C PRO A 73 6.52 -12.92 -11.77
N ILE A 74 6.87 -11.96 -10.90
CA ILE A 74 6.08 -11.59 -9.72
C ILE A 74 5.68 -10.11 -9.79
N PRO A 75 4.43 -9.73 -9.41
CA PRO A 75 4.07 -8.33 -9.24
C PRO A 75 4.94 -7.68 -8.17
N LEU A 76 5.27 -6.40 -8.35
CA LEU A 76 6.02 -5.62 -7.37
C LEU A 76 5.20 -4.44 -6.88
N VAL A 77 5.18 -4.22 -5.57
CA VAL A 77 4.66 -3.00 -4.94
C VAL A 77 5.84 -2.16 -4.45
N ILE A 78 5.96 -0.94 -4.94
CA ILE A 78 6.85 0.08 -4.40
C ILE A 78 6.11 0.75 -3.24
N SER A 79 6.66 0.64 -2.02
CA SER A 79 6.02 1.14 -0.81
C SER A 79 6.92 2.13 -0.07
N PRO A 80 6.85 3.43 -0.39
CA PRO A 80 7.54 4.46 0.37
C PRO A 80 6.91 4.60 1.76
N HIS A 81 7.75 4.93 2.73
CA HIS A 81 7.35 5.06 4.14
C HIS A 81 6.76 6.43 4.48
N GLY A 82 6.05 6.51 5.60
CA GLY A 82 5.59 7.74 6.21
C GLY A 82 6.74 8.59 6.76
N ARG A 83 6.45 9.82 7.16
CA ARG A 83 7.42 10.79 7.66
C ARG A 83 8.07 10.33 8.97
N GLY A 84 9.40 10.40 9.02
CA GLY A 84 10.20 10.18 10.24
C GLY A 84 10.34 8.72 10.67
N VAL A 85 9.90 7.78 9.84
CA VAL A 85 10.13 6.34 9.97
C VAL A 85 10.96 5.86 8.79
N ASP A 86 11.43 4.62 8.80
CA ASP A 86 12.27 4.02 7.76
C ASP A 86 11.53 2.92 6.98
N GLY A 87 12.17 2.37 5.98
CA GLY A 87 11.63 1.28 5.18
C GLY A 87 11.37 0.02 6.00
N ALA A 88 12.19 -0.27 7.01
CA ALA A 88 11.99 -1.42 7.89
C ALA A 88 10.72 -1.27 8.74
N TYR A 89 10.46 -0.07 9.25
CA TYR A 89 9.22 0.22 9.97
C TYR A 89 7.99 0.06 9.05
N ASN A 90 8.08 0.56 7.82
CA ASN A 90 7.00 0.49 6.84
C ASN A 90 6.57 -0.96 6.51
N LEU A 91 7.49 -1.92 6.60
CA LEU A 91 7.17 -3.33 6.35
C LEU A 91 6.13 -3.92 7.33
N ARG A 92 5.94 -3.32 8.50
CA ARG A 92 4.96 -3.78 9.49
C ARG A 92 3.53 -3.72 8.98
N PHE A 93 3.24 -2.80 8.05
CA PHE A 93 1.93 -2.67 7.43
C PHE A 93 1.60 -3.78 6.44
N TRP A 94 2.61 -4.52 5.96
CA TRP A 94 2.42 -5.53 4.93
C TRP A 94 2.10 -6.92 5.48
N GLY A 95 2.64 -7.28 6.65
CA GLY A 95 2.40 -8.57 7.30
C GLY A 95 2.51 -9.76 6.34
N PRO A 96 1.55 -10.69 6.35
CA PRO A 96 1.56 -11.87 5.48
C PRO A 96 0.99 -11.62 4.07
N LEU A 97 0.53 -10.40 3.74
CA LEU A 97 -0.15 -10.11 2.47
C LEU A 97 0.66 -10.50 1.22
N PRO A 98 2.00 -10.27 1.16
CA PRO A 98 2.80 -10.71 0.01
C PRO A 98 2.75 -12.22 -0.25
N ALA A 99 2.63 -13.02 0.80
CA ALA A 99 2.47 -14.48 0.65
C ALA A 99 1.04 -14.88 0.27
N ALA A 100 0.04 -14.17 0.78
CA ALA A 100 -1.37 -14.41 0.47
C ALA A 100 -1.71 -14.08 -0.99
N GLY A 101 -1.03 -13.08 -1.58
CA GLY A 101 -1.32 -12.56 -2.91
C GLY A 101 -0.24 -12.84 -3.97
N PRO A 102 0.73 -13.73 -3.80
CA PRO A 102 2.03 -13.90 -4.45
C PRO A 102 2.55 -12.64 -5.17
N PHE A 103 2.90 -11.62 -4.40
CA PHE A 103 3.55 -10.40 -4.88
C PHE A 103 4.76 -10.01 -4.01
N ALA A 104 5.63 -9.17 -4.54
CA ALA A 104 6.77 -8.60 -3.82
C ALA A 104 6.45 -7.19 -3.32
N VAL A 105 7.08 -6.77 -2.22
CA VAL A 105 7.05 -5.38 -1.75
C VAL A 105 8.47 -4.89 -1.59
N VAL A 106 8.80 -3.73 -2.17
CA VAL A 106 10.06 -3.03 -1.94
C VAL A 106 9.81 -1.73 -1.17
N SER A 107 10.50 -1.56 -0.05
CA SER A 107 10.41 -0.36 0.80
C SER A 107 11.80 0.22 1.03
N PRO A 108 12.17 1.34 0.35
CA PRO A 108 13.45 2.00 0.57
C PRO A 108 13.42 2.91 1.81
N ASP A 109 14.59 3.17 2.39
CA ASP A 109 14.79 4.27 3.31
C ASP A 109 14.77 5.58 2.51
N GLY A 110 13.71 6.37 2.68
CA GLY A 110 13.52 7.61 1.96
C GLY A 110 14.41 8.74 2.44
N GLN A 111 14.68 9.68 1.55
CA GLN A 111 15.52 10.81 1.84
C GLN A 111 15.00 12.11 1.22
N GLY A 112 14.99 13.17 2.02
CA GLY A 112 14.90 14.52 1.54
C GLY A 112 16.24 15.05 0.98
N ARG A 113 16.20 16.25 0.47
CA ARG A 113 17.41 16.92 -0.02
C ARG A 113 18.44 17.15 1.10
N ARG A 114 17.97 17.39 2.33
CA ARG A 114 18.82 17.75 3.48
C ARG A 114 18.54 16.91 4.72
N LEU A 115 17.36 16.29 4.82
CA LEU A 115 16.94 15.55 6.00
C LEU A 115 16.66 14.09 5.63
N PRO A 116 17.33 13.13 6.28
CA PRO A 116 16.97 11.72 6.14
C PRO A 116 15.55 11.51 6.69
N LEU A 117 14.80 10.58 6.09
CA LEU A 117 13.44 10.17 6.48
C LEU A 117 12.36 11.29 6.41
N TYR A 118 12.70 12.44 5.78
CA TYR A 118 11.81 13.58 5.58
C TYR A 118 11.89 14.05 4.13
N SER A 119 11.60 13.17 3.20
CA SER A 119 11.64 13.50 1.77
C SER A 119 10.59 14.52 1.36
N TRP A 120 9.36 14.41 1.92
CA TRP A 120 8.20 15.23 1.57
C TRP A 120 8.08 15.44 0.05
N GLY A 121 8.17 14.35 -0.72
CA GLY A 121 8.08 14.41 -2.17
C GLY A 121 9.30 15.04 -2.87
N TYR A 122 10.49 15.00 -2.27
CA TYR A 122 11.72 15.45 -2.92
C TYR A 122 11.92 14.70 -4.25
N LEU A 123 12.14 15.44 -5.35
CA LEU A 123 12.20 14.85 -6.69
C LEU A 123 13.26 13.75 -6.82
N GLY A 124 14.43 13.91 -6.19
CA GLY A 124 15.43 12.86 -6.17
C GLY A 124 14.95 11.58 -5.48
N GLN A 125 14.14 11.70 -4.42
CA GLN A 125 13.49 10.52 -3.83
C GLN A 125 12.46 9.89 -4.79
N ILE A 126 11.74 10.72 -5.55
CA ILE A 126 10.81 10.20 -6.58
C ILE A 126 11.58 9.49 -7.70
N ASP A 127 12.77 9.99 -8.08
CA ASP A 127 13.66 9.32 -9.03
C ASP A 127 14.10 7.95 -8.49
N ASP A 128 14.52 7.86 -7.23
CA ASP A 128 14.90 6.62 -6.57
C ASP A 128 13.72 5.62 -6.54
N LEU A 129 12.52 6.08 -6.19
CA LEU A 129 11.32 5.23 -6.17
C LEU A 129 10.98 4.69 -7.57
N ALA A 130 11.12 5.51 -8.61
CA ALA A 130 10.87 5.07 -9.98
C ALA A 130 11.84 3.94 -10.42
N GLN A 131 13.03 3.90 -9.84
CA GLN A 131 14.06 2.90 -10.15
C GLN A 131 14.04 1.67 -9.21
N MET A 132 13.15 1.59 -8.22
CA MET A 132 13.18 0.54 -7.18
C MET A 132 13.08 -0.88 -7.76
N ALA A 133 12.32 -1.10 -8.82
CA ALA A 133 12.25 -2.40 -9.49
C ALA A 133 13.64 -2.82 -10.02
N SER A 134 14.33 -1.90 -10.70
CA SER A 134 15.68 -2.12 -11.24
C SER A 134 16.69 -2.33 -10.12
N HIS A 135 16.68 -1.49 -9.08
CA HIS A 135 17.58 -1.65 -7.93
C HIS A 135 17.43 -3.00 -7.24
N ALA A 136 16.20 -3.46 -7.05
CA ALA A 136 15.94 -4.77 -6.46
C ALA A 136 16.44 -5.92 -7.36
N GLN A 137 16.25 -5.84 -8.68
CA GLN A 137 16.73 -6.84 -9.63
C GLN A 137 18.27 -6.85 -9.76
N VAL A 138 18.93 -5.69 -9.65
CA VAL A 138 20.40 -5.62 -9.59
C VAL A 138 20.93 -6.25 -8.31
N ALA A 139 20.27 -6.01 -7.18
CA ALA A 139 20.67 -6.61 -5.89
C ALA A 139 20.42 -8.12 -5.84
N PHE A 140 19.40 -8.60 -6.52
CA PHE A 140 19.00 -10.01 -6.55
C PHE A 140 18.77 -10.45 -8.01
N ALA A 141 19.83 -10.92 -8.67
CA ALA A 141 19.82 -11.30 -10.09
C ALA A 141 18.77 -12.38 -10.45
N TRP A 142 18.31 -13.15 -9.46
CA TRP A 142 17.23 -14.14 -9.62
C TRP A 142 15.82 -13.52 -9.51
N LEU A 143 15.69 -12.27 -9.06
CA LEU A 143 14.37 -11.62 -8.94
C LEU A 143 13.82 -11.29 -10.32
N THR A 144 12.67 -11.86 -10.65
CA THR A 144 11.96 -11.61 -11.92
C THR A 144 10.71 -10.79 -11.63
N VAL A 145 10.79 -9.47 -11.80
CA VAL A 145 9.62 -8.57 -11.66
C VAL A 145 8.80 -8.61 -12.95
N ASP A 146 7.47 -8.73 -12.83
CA ASP A 146 6.56 -8.54 -13.96
C ASP A 146 6.44 -7.03 -14.27
N PRO A 147 6.99 -6.52 -15.38
CA PRO A 147 7.01 -5.09 -15.68
C PRO A 147 5.63 -4.49 -15.96
N ARG A 148 4.61 -5.32 -16.20
CA ARG A 148 3.22 -4.89 -16.39
C ARG A 148 2.46 -4.81 -15.07
N ARG A 149 3.03 -5.28 -13.97
CA ARG A 149 2.38 -5.39 -12.66
C ARG A 149 3.23 -4.74 -11.57
N ILE A 150 3.67 -3.51 -11.81
CA ILE A 150 4.34 -2.66 -10.83
C ILE A 150 3.30 -1.70 -10.27
N TYR A 151 3.17 -1.67 -8.95
CA TYR A 151 2.23 -0.83 -8.21
C TYR A 151 2.99 0.09 -7.28
N ALA A 152 2.37 1.21 -6.89
CA ALA A 152 2.91 2.10 -5.87
C ALA A 152 1.85 2.36 -4.79
N ILE A 153 2.19 2.05 -3.53
CA ILE A 153 1.24 2.11 -2.41
C ILE A 153 1.95 2.72 -1.19
N GLY A 154 1.38 3.79 -0.65
CA GLY A 154 1.94 4.47 0.51
C GLY A 154 0.93 5.27 1.29
N ASP A 155 1.28 5.60 2.54
CA ASP A 155 0.51 6.43 3.45
C ASP A 155 1.19 7.76 3.72
N SER A 156 0.43 8.78 4.11
CA SER A 156 0.98 10.06 4.59
C SER A 156 1.97 10.68 3.57
N MET A 157 3.22 10.87 3.98
CA MET A 157 4.33 11.27 3.11
C MET A 157 4.57 10.26 1.97
N GLY A 158 4.47 8.95 2.26
CA GLY A 158 4.55 7.91 1.23
C GLY A 158 3.36 7.98 0.25
N GLY A 159 2.17 8.32 0.72
CA GLY A 159 0.99 8.60 -0.10
C GLY A 159 1.19 9.80 -1.03
N GLN A 160 1.82 10.88 -0.55
CA GLN A 160 2.27 12.01 -1.37
C GLN A 160 3.23 11.56 -2.48
N GLU A 161 4.21 10.72 -2.15
CA GLU A 161 5.25 10.26 -3.07
C GLU A 161 4.69 9.36 -4.18
N VAL A 162 3.76 8.46 -3.87
CA VAL A 162 3.13 7.64 -4.91
C VAL A 162 2.24 8.45 -5.84
N LEU A 163 1.63 9.55 -5.36
CA LEU A 163 0.92 10.50 -6.22
C LEU A 163 1.87 11.26 -7.15
N LEU A 164 3.08 11.60 -6.69
CA LEU A 164 4.11 12.21 -7.55
C LEU A 164 4.65 11.22 -8.59
N LEU A 165 4.76 9.92 -8.24
CA LEU A 165 5.06 8.87 -9.21
C LEU A 165 4.00 8.75 -10.29
N ALA A 166 2.70 8.98 -9.96
CA ALA A 166 1.61 8.99 -10.95
C ALA A 166 1.80 10.05 -12.05
N ALA A 167 2.50 11.13 -11.74
CA ALA A 167 2.78 12.20 -12.69
C ALA A 167 3.94 11.88 -13.65
N ARG A 168 4.71 10.82 -13.39
CA ARG A 168 5.87 10.43 -14.21
C ARG A 168 5.44 9.63 -15.43
N ARG A 169 6.28 9.70 -16.48
CA ARG A 169 6.05 8.98 -17.74
C ARG A 169 7.13 7.93 -18.03
N ASP A 170 8.16 7.90 -17.22
CA ASP A 170 9.32 7.01 -17.35
C ASP A 170 9.20 5.73 -16.51
N ILE A 171 8.10 5.58 -15.78
CA ILE A 171 7.72 4.34 -15.10
C ILE A 171 6.31 3.92 -15.52
N HIS A 172 6.14 2.63 -15.81
CA HIS A 172 4.81 2.05 -16.02
C HIS A 172 4.26 1.54 -14.69
N LEU A 173 3.16 2.13 -14.22
CA LEU A 173 2.46 1.69 -13.00
C LEU A 173 1.12 1.06 -13.37
N ALA A 174 0.87 -0.14 -12.87
CA ALA A 174 -0.40 -0.86 -13.03
C ALA A 174 -1.49 -0.35 -12.08
N GLY A 175 -1.12 0.36 -11.02
CA GLY A 175 -2.05 0.97 -10.09
C GLY A 175 -1.35 1.68 -8.94
N ILE A 176 -2.07 2.61 -8.31
CA ILE A 176 -1.59 3.43 -7.21
C ILE A 176 -2.62 3.46 -6.10
N VAL A 177 -2.15 3.39 -4.85
CA VAL A 177 -2.97 3.66 -3.66
C VAL A 177 -2.26 4.69 -2.80
N ALA A 178 -2.93 5.78 -2.52
CA ALA A 178 -2.49 6.80 -1.59
C ALA A 178 -3.44 6.86 -0.39
N PHE A 179 -2.90 6.55 0.80
CA PHE A 179 -3.62 6.62 2.07
C PHE A 179 -3.28 7.91 2.80
N ASP A 180 -4.30 8.65 3.23
CA ASP A 180 -4.17 9.93 3.95
C ASP A 180 -3.02 10.82 3.42
N PRO A 181 -2.91 11.03 2.08
CA PRO A 181 -1.77 11.69 1.49
C PRO A 181 -1.75 13.18 1.77
N VAL A 182 -0.55 13.77 1.73
CA VAL A 182 -0.40 15.21 1.60
C VAL A 182 -0.45 15.57 0.11
N THR A 183 -1.38 16.40 -0.30
CA THR A 183 -1.55 16.80 -1.71
C THR A 183 -1.00 18.19 -2.03
N ASP A 184 -0.92 19.09 -1.03
CA ASP A 184 -0.37 20.45 -1.15
C ASP A 184 0.56 20.78 0.02
N MET A 185 1.85 20.83 -0.26
CA MET A 185 2.86 21.10 0.77
C MET A 185 2.86 22.55 1.29
N ALA A 186 2.40 23.52 0.49
CA ALA A 186 2.32 24.90 0.96
C ALA A 186 1.13 25.07 1.92
N ALA A 187 -0.02 24.50 1.59
CA ALA A 187 -1.16 24.46 2.48
C ALA A 187 -0.84 23.67 3.76
N ARG A 188 -0.18 22.51 3.62
CA ARG A 188 0.24 21.67 4.76
C ARG A 188 1.20 22.41 5.70
N TYR A 189 2.12 23.19 5.18
CA TYR A 189 3.02 24.02 6.00
C TYR A 189 2.25 24.95 6.94
N GLN A 190 1.18 25.58 6.47
CA GLN A 190 0.34 26.46 7.30
C GLN A 190 -0.41 25.66 8.39
N LYS A 191 -0.91 24.48 8.04
CA LYS A 191 -1.64 23.62 8.98
C LYS A 191 -0.78 23.16 10.17
N TRP A 192 0.53 22.97 10.00
CA TRP A 192 1.42 22.56 11.08
C TRP A 192 1.48 23.54 12.27
N PHE A 193 1.18 24.83 12.07
CA PHE A 193 1.15 25.80 13.15
C PHE A 193 -0.06 25.63 14.08
N VAL A 194 -1.11 24.99 13.60
CA VAL A 194 -2.37 24.81 14.35
C VAL A 194 -2.67 23.34 14.65
N THR A 195 -1.88 22.40 14.14
CA THR A 195 -2.02 20.98 14.42
C THR A 195 -1.28 20.60 15.70
N PRO A 196 -1.95 20.07 16.73
CA PRO A 196 -1.29 19.64 17.97
C PRO A 196 -0.15 18.65 17.70
N GLY A 197 0.99 18.85 18.35
CA GLY A 197 2.18 18.00 18.21
C GLY A 197 3.03 18.26 16.95
N GLU A 198 2.57 19.06 15.98
CA GLU A 198 3.24 19.30 14.70
C GLU A 198 4.06 20.59 14.64
N MET A 199 4.06 21.42 15.69
CA MET A 199 4.70 22.77 15.73
C MET A 199 6.21 22.79 15.44
N ARG A 200 6.89 21.65 15.48
CA ARG A 200 8.32 21.54 15.12
C ARG A 200 8.54 21.34 13.61
N LEU A 201 7.51 20.96 12.88
CA LEU A 201 7.62 20.62 11.45
C LEU A 201 7.87 21.83 10.55
N PRO A 202 7.30 23.03 10.78
CA PRO A 202 7.65 24.21 9.99
C PRO A 202 9.16 24.51 9.95
N ALA A 203 9.86 24.34 11.07
CA ALA A 203 11.31 24.54 11.12
C ALA A 203 12.07 23.49 10.31
N ARG A 204 11.66 22.21 10.41
CA ARG A 204 12.22 21.11 9.61
C ARG A 204 11.96 21.31 8.12
N ALA A 205 10.75 21.71 7.76
CA ALA A 205 10.39 21.98 6.36
C ALA A 205 11.21 23.14 5.78
N ARG A 206 11.37 24.25 6.52
CA ARG A 206 12.26 25.35 6.09
C ARG A 206 13.69 24.87 5.85
N ARG A 207 14.21 24.02 6.73
CA ARG A 207 15.54 23.42 6.54
C ARG A 207 15.58 22.54 5.29
N GLU A 208 14.57 21.69 5.07
CA GLU A 208 14.52 20.76 3.94
C GLU A 208 14.31 21.49 2.61
N PHE A 209 13.36 22.43 2.54
CA PHE A 209 13.01 23.15 1.30
C PHE A 209 13.90 24.36 1.01
N GLY A 210 14.57 24.92 2.04
CA GLY A 210 15.43 26.10 1.92
C GLY A 210 14.73 27.41 2.25
N GLY A 211 13.51 27.38 2.82
CA GLY A 211 12.74 28.56 3.20
C GLY A 211 11.26 28.27 3.45
N THR A 212 10.49 29.33 3.66
CA THR A 212 9.01 29.26 3.76
C THR A 212 8.37 29.11 2.38
N PRO A 213 7.07 28.76 2.28
CA PRO A 213 6.37 28.73 0.99
C PRO A 213 6.43 30.05 0.21
N SER A 214 6.41 31.19 0.89
CA SER A 214 6.52 32.49 0.25
C SER A 214 7.94 32.82 -0.27
N GLN A 215 8.98 32.31 0.42
CA GLN A 215 10.37 32.49 0.02
C GLN A 215 10.81 31.58 -1.12
N VAL A 216 10.33 30.32 -1.10
CA VAL A 216 10.73 29.29 -2.07
C VAL A 216 9.51 28.56 -2.65
N PRO A 217 8.55 29.26 -3.29
CA PRO A 217 7.28 28.69 -3.72
C PRO A 217 7.45 27.50 -4.69
N ARG A 218 8.45 27.56 -5.57
CA ARG A 218 8.76 26.48 -6.52
C ARG A 218 9.18 25.18 -5.82
N ALA A 219 9.90 25.27 -4.67
CA ALA A 219 10.32 24.09 -3.93
C ALA A 219 9.13 23.37 -3.27
N TYR A 220 8.11 24.10 -2.82
CA TYR A 220 6.87 23.54 -2.30
C TYR A 220 6.00 22.98 -3.43
N ALA A 221 5.83 23.73 -4.53
CA ALA A 221 5.06 23.29 -5.69
C ALA A 221 5.63 21.99 -6.29
N ALA A 222 6.95 21.88 -6.43
CA ALA A 222 7.61 20.68 -6.96
C ALA A 222 7.41 19.41 -6.10
N ARG A 223 6.93 19.56 -4.87
CA ARG A 223 6.68 18.48 -3.93
C ARG A 223 5.18 18.24 -3.67
N SER A 224 4.31 19.01 -4.33
CA SER A 224 2.87 18.97 -4.16
C SER A 224 2.21 18.24 -5.32
N PRO A 225 1.58 17.07 -5.11
CA PRO A 225 0.77 16.40 -6.15
C PRO A 225 -0.22 17.34 -6.83
N ALA A 226 -0.80 18.30 -6.10
CA ALA A 226 -1.72 19.30 -6.63
C ALA A 226 -1.12 20.15 -7.78
N SER A 227 0.19 20.36 -7.80
CA SER A 227 0.90 21.06 -8.89
C SER A 227 1.03 20.20 -10.15
N PHE A 228 0.94 18.88 -10.02
CA PHE A 228 1.04 17.91 -11.10
C PHE A 228 -0.32 17.30 -11.50
N LEU A 229 -1.40 17.88 -11.01
CA LEU A 229 -2.76 17.38 -11.25
C LEU A 229 -3.06 17.12 -12.74
N PRO A 230 -2.66 17.97 -13.71
CA PRO A 230 -2.85 17.66 -15.13
C PRO A 230 -2.13 16.39 -15.59
N ALA A 231 -0.90 16.18 -15.14
CA ALA A 231 -0.11 15.01 -15.49
C ALA A 231 -0.70 13.73 -14.86
N ILE A 232 -1.10 13.80 -13.58
CA ILE A 232 -1.77 12.71 -12.87
C ILE A 232 -3.11 12.37 -13.55
N ALA A 233 -3.92 13.36 -13.89
CA ALA A 233 -5.21 13.18 -14.54
C ALA A 233 -5.08 12.51 -15.92
N SER A 234 -4.00 12.77 -16.66
CA SER A 234 -3.73 12.22 -17.99
C SER A 234 -2.88 10.94 -17.97
N SER A 235 -2.46 10.47 -16.81
CA SER A 235 -1.59 9.27 -16.71
C SER A 235 -2.29 7.98 -17.16
N GLY A 236 -3.61 7.90 -16.97
CA GLY A 236 -4.38 6.68 -17.21
C GLY A 236 -4.13 5.58 -16.18
N VAL A 237 -3.32 5.83 -15.16
CA VAL A 237 -3.03 4.87 -14.09
C VAL A 237 -4.22 4.74 -13.15
N PRO A 238 -4.72 3.53 -12.86
CA PRO A 238 -5.73 3.31 -11.83
C PRO A 238 -5.26 3.83 -10.48
N LEU A 239 -6.03 4.76 -9.89
CA LEU A 239 -5.68 5.47 -8.67
C LEU A 239 -6.77 5.32 -7.62
N GLN A 240 -6.40 4.93 -6.42
CA GLN A 240 -7.27 4.95 -5.25
C GLN A 240 -6.75 6.00 -4.26
N LEU A 241 -7.62 6.92 -3.90
CA LEU A 241 -7.40 7.93 -2.85
C LEU A 241 -8.20 7.53 -1.62
N TRP A 242 -7.51 7.16 -0.56
CA TRP A 242 -8.12 6.80 0.72
C TRP A 242 -7.85 7.91 1.73
N TRP A 243 -8.87 8.37 2.43
CA TRP A 243 -8.68 9.37 3.47
C TRP A 243 -9.78 9.31 4.53
N SER A 244 -9.50 9.89 5.70
CA SER A 244 -10.37 9.83 6.85
C SER A 244 -10.74 11.19 7.39
N HIS A 245 -12.01 11.37 7.76
CA HIS A 245 -12.48 12.53 8.50
C HIS A 245 -11.85 12.65 9.91
N ARG A 246 -11.29 11.55 10.45
CA ARG A 246 -10.68 11.51 11.78
C ARG A 246 -9.16 11.62 11.76
N ASP A 247 -8.57 11.91 10.61
CA ASP A 247 -7.12 12.09 10.54
C ASP A 247 -6.69 13.32 11.36
N ALA A 248 -5.97 13.07 12.47
CA ALA A 248 -5.47 14.12 13.35
C ALA A 248 -4.05 14.56 13.01
N VAL A 249 -3.39 13.91 12.06
CA VAL A 249 -2.02 14.20 11.59
C VAL A 249 -2.05 14.99 10.30
N VAL A 250 -2.65 14.46 9.23
CA VAL A 250 -2.95 15.23 8.01
C VAL A 250 -4.38 15.76 8.13
N THR A 251 -4.53 16.80 8.93
CA THR A 251 -5.84 17.36 9.28
C THR A 251 -6.55 17.97 8.08
N ASP A 252 -7.89 17.96 8.10
CA ASP A 252 -8.75 18.60 7.09
C ASP A 252 -8.63 17.91 5.71
N GLN A 253 -8.60 16.58 5.71
CA GLN A 253 -8.46 15.75 4.51
C GLN A 253 -9.54 16.02 3.45
N ALA A 254 -10.76 16.39 3.85
CA ALA A 254 -11.82 16.77 2.93
C ALA A 254 -11.44 17.97 2.04
N ARG A 255 -10.74 18.97 2.60
CA ARG A 255 -10.25 20.13 1.86
C ARG A 255 -8.89 19.89 1.20
N GLU A 256 -8.16 18.88 1.61
CA GLU A 256 -6.89 18.49 1.03
C GLU A 256 -7.07 17.38 -0.02
N THR A 257 -7.23 16.13 0.38
CA THR A 257 -7.37 14.98 -0.54
C THR A 257 -8.72 14.97 -1.26
N GLY A 258 -9.81 15.28 -0.56
CA GLY A 258 -11.13 15.39 -1.18
C GLY A 258 -11.20 16.49 -2.25
N ALA A 259 -10.63 17.67 -1.99
CA ALA A 259 -10.55 18.73 -3.00
C ALA A 259 -9.64 18.35 -4.16
N PHE A 260 -8.53 17.63 -3.91
CA PHE A 260 -7.67 17.11 -4.95
C PHE A 260 -8.41 16.12 -5.87
N TYR A 261 -9.16 15.17 -5.29
CA TYR A 261 -10.02 14.25 -6.04
C TYR A 261 -11.03 14.99 -6.92
N ARG A 262 -11.81 15.92 -6.35
CA ARG A 262 -12.81 16.71 -7.11
C ARG A 262 -12.17 17.42 -8.31
N ARG A 263 -11.01 18.04 -8.13
CA ARG A 263 -10.27 18.69 -9.23
C ARG A 263 -9.79 17.70 -10.29
N LEU A 264 -9.36 16.49 -9.88
CA LEU A 264 -8.97 15.42 -10.79
C LEU A 264 -10.14 14.99 -11.68
N VAL A 265 -11.28 14.64 -11.09
CA VAL A 265 -12.44 14.13 -11.84
C VAL A 265 -13.13 15.23 -12.66
N THR A 266 -13.10 16.48 -12.20
CA THR A 266 -13.58 17.64 -13.00
C THR A 266 -12.73 17.81 -14.25
N ARG A 267 -11.40 17.69 -14.12
CA ARG A 267 -10.47 17.84 -15.25
C ARG A 267 -10.50 16.65 -16.20
N ALA A 268 -10.61 15.45 -15.67
CA ALA A 268 -10.60 14.20 -16.43
C ALA A 268 -11.70 13.26 -15.91
N PRO A 269 -12.98 13.46 -16.35
CA PRO A 269 -14.11 12.66 -15.84
C PRO A 269 -14.00 11.16 -16.14
N ARG A 270 -13.13 10.76 -17.08
CA ARG A 270 -12.88 9.36 -17.44
C ARG A 270 -11.61 8.78 -16.82
N ALA A 271 -10.86 9.55 -16.03
CA ALA A 271 -9.69 9.04 -15.35
C ALA A 271 -10.10 7.87 -14.42
N PRO A 272 -9.31 6.80 -14.35
CA PRO A 272 -9.60 5.65 -13.51
C PRO A 272 -9.23 5.95 -12.05
N VAL A 273 -9.87 6.96 -11.47
CA VAL A 273 -9.63 7.44 -10.10
C VAL A 273 -10.84 7.15 -9.24
N GLN A 274 -10.60 6.64 -8.05
CA GLN A 274 -11.59 6.36 -7.03
C GLN A 274 -11.22 7.03 -5.72
N GLU A 275 -12.23 7.54 -5.01
CA GLU A 275 -12.13 8.07 -3.66
C GLU A 275 -12.80 7.14 -2.66
N ILE A 276 -12.10 6.84 -1.56
CA ILE A 276 -12.61 6.03 -0.46
C ILE A 276 -12.45 6.83 0.83
N VAL A 277 -13.57 7.14 1.44
CA VAL A 277 -13.63 7.96 2.65
C VAL A 277 -14.01 7.11 3.85
N GLY A 278 -13.34 7.32 4.96
CA GLY A 278 -13.59 6.59 6.17
C GLY A 278 -13.53 7.44 7.43
N TYR A 279 -13.53 6.75 8.56
CA TYR A 279 -13.47 7.36 9.88
C TYR A 279 -12.48 6.58 10.77
N TRP A 280 -11.21 6.60 10.39
CA TRP A 280 -10.10 5.95 11.08
C TRP A 280 -9.05 6.96 11.52
N GLN A 281 -8.07 6.53 12.29
CA GLN A 281 -6.91 7.34 12.66
C GLN A 281 -5.87 7.32 11.55
N HIS A 282 -5.01 8.33 11.49
CA HIS A 282 -3.94 8.45 10.49
C HIS A 282 -3.13 7.15 10.33
N ALA A 283 -2.94 6.72 9.10
CA ALA A 283 -2.24 5.51 8.67
C ALA A 283 -2.84 4.18 9.19
N HIS A 284 -3.99 4.17 9.85
CA HIS A 284 -4.66 2.94 10.28
C HIS A 284 -5.21 2.13 9.10
N GLU A 285 -5.44 2.77 7.98
CA GLU A 285 -5.92 2.17 6.74
C GLU A 285 -4.91 1.25 6.08
N MET A 286 -3.61 1.39 6.38
CA MET A 286 -2.58 0.47 5.91
C MET A 286 -2.49 -0.84 6.71
N HIS A 287 -3.40 -1.08 7.65
CA HIS A 287 -3.42 -2.37 8.34
C HIS A 287 -3.75 -3.53 7.39
N PRO A 288 -2.99 -4.66 7.46
CA PRO A 288 -3.10 -5.75 6.49
C PRO A 288 -4.46 -6.46 6.51
N GLU A 289 -5.22 -6.36 7.61
CA GLU A 289 -6.48 -7.05 7.78
C GLU A 289 -7.69 -6.28 7.23
N THR A 290 -7.53 -4.98 6.93
CA THR A 290 -8.64 -4.09 6.61
C THR A 290 -8.47 -3.39 5.27
N GLN A 291 -8.19 -2.09 5.27
CA GLN A 291 -8.22 -1.24 4.10
C GLN A 291 -7.12 -1.58 3.09
N LEU A 292 -5.89 -1.88 3.55
CA LEU A 292 -4.81 -2.27 2.65
C LEU A 292 -5.18 -3.54 1.87
N ARG A 293 -5.78 -4.53 2.52
CA ARG A 293 -6.27 -5.73 1.85
C ARG A 293 -7.34 -5.42 0.80
N ALA A 294 -8.27 -4.52 1.10
CA ALA A 294 -9.30 -4.08 0.15
C ALA A 294 -8.68 -3.38 -1.06
N ALA A 295 -7.75 -2.46 -0.83
CA ALA A 295 -7.04 -1.75 -1.88
C ALA A 295 -6.28 -2.72 -2.83
N LEU A 296 -5.58 -3.70 -2.27
CA LEU A 296 -4.89 -4.75 -3.03
C LEU A 296 -5.85 -5.65 -3.79
N ALA A 297 -7.01 -5.97 -3.20
CA ALA A 297 -8.02 -6.81 -3.84
C ALA A 297 -8.63 -6.12 -5.07
N CYS A 298 -8.73 -4.80 -5.07
CA CYS A 298 -9.14 -4.03 -6.25
C CYS A 298 -8.19 -4.20 -7.45
N PHE A 299 -6.91 -4.43 -7.18
CA PHE A 299 -5.91 -4.73 -8.21
C PHE A 299 -5.73 -6.25 -8.48
N GLY A 300 -6.53 -7.09 -7.84
CA GLY A 300 -6.41 -8.55 -7.97
C GLY A 300 -5.12 -9.11 -7.36
N LEU A 301 -4.47 -8.38 -6.45
CA LEU A 301 -3.26 -8.83 -5.77
C LEU A 301 -3.55 -9.78 -4.62
N VAL A 302 -4.71 -9.67 -3.98
CA VAL A 302 -5.20 -10.57 -2.92
C VAL A 302 -6.70 -10.85 -3.11
N SER A 303 -7.21 -11.87 -2.42
CA SER A 303 -8.65 -12.11 -2.38
C SER A 303 -9.35 -11.11 -1.46
N GLY A 304 -10.45 -10.53 -1.95
CA GLY A 304 -11.36 -9.69 -1.19
C GLY A 304 -12.59 -10.43 -0.62
N THR A 305 -12.64 -11.77 -0.75
CA THR A 305 -13.80 -12.56 -0.33
C THR A 305 -14.07 -12.40 1.17
N GLY A 306 -15.31 -12.07 1.52
CA GLY A 306 -15.76 -11.91 2.91
C GLY A 306 -15.23 -10.64 3.61
N LEU A 307 -14.48 -9.78 2.93
CA LEU A 307 -13.93 -8.57 3.50
C LEU A 307 -15.03 -7.52 3.73
N ARG A 308 -14.99 -6.84 4.87
CA ARG A 308 -15.80 -5.64 5.17
C ARG A 308 -14.87 -4.49 5.53
N VAL A 309 -15.08 -3.35 4.91
CA VAL A 309 -14.20 -2.16 5.06
C VAL A 309 -14.96 -1.06 5.77
N PRO A 310 -14.44 -0.50 6.87
CA PRO A 310 -15.06 0.63 7.57
C PRO A 310 -14.83 1.94 6.79
N ALA A 311 -15.41 2.02 5.59
CA ALA A 311 -15.22 3.11 4.66
C ALA A 311 -16.50 3.40 3.89
N TYR A 312 -16.60 4.61 3.39
CA TYR A 312 -17.58 5.00 2.38
C TYR A 312 -16.89 5.10 1.03
N VAL A 313 -17.52 4.53 0.01
CA VAL A 313 -17.05 4.63 -1.38
C VAL A 313 -18.01 5.53 -2.11
N GLU A 314 -17.50 6.62 -2.69
CA GLU A 314 -18.34 7.49 -3.51
C GLU A 314 -18.77 6.77 -4.79
N PRO A 315 -20.10 6.68 -5.06
CA PRO A 315 -20.58 6.15 -6.32
C PRO A 315 -20.11 7.04 -7.47
N GLU A 316 -19.57 6.47 -8.52
CA GLU A 316 -19.08 7.18 -9.70
C GLU A 316 -20.12 8.21 -10.21
N GLY A 317 -19.72 9.47 -10.28
CA GLY A 317 -20.45 10.52 -10.99
C GLY A 317 -21.62 11.14 -10.26
N ARG A 318 -21.80 10.92 -8.97
CA ARG A 318 -22.85 11.56 -8.14
C ARG A 318 -22.26 12.45 -7.05
N GLY A 319 -21.19 13.17 -7.34
CA GLY A 319 -20.48 13.99 -6.37
C GLY A 319 -21.35 15.06 -5.71
N GLY A 320 -21.95 14.70 -4.59
CA GLY A 320 -22.29 15.66 -3.56
C GLY A 320 -21.02 15.97 -2.73
N PRO A 321 -20.96 17.08 -2.01
CA PRO A 321 -19.81 17.39 -1.18
C PRO A 321 -19.69 16.32 -0.09
N ILE A 322 -18.62 15.52 -0.15
CA ILE A 322 -18.26 14.48 0.85
C ILE A 322 -18.12 15.09 2.25
N GLU A 323 -17.87 16.39 2.31
CA GLU A 323 -17.85 17.21 3.54
C GLU A 323 -19.15 17.12 4.35
N GLU A 324 -20.28 16.78 3.70
CA GLU A 324 -21.59 16.65 4.33
C GLU A 324 -21.94 15.21 4.76
N LEU A 325 -21.04 14.22 4.55
CA LEU A 325 -21.29 12.86 5.00
C LEU A 325 -21.33 12.80 6.53
N PRO A 326 -22.49 12.40 7.11
CA PRO A 326 -22.56 12.24 8.55
C PRO A 326 -21.51 11.22 9.01
N PRO A 327 -20.80 11.48 10.12
CA PRO A 327 -19.78 10.57 10.67
C PRO A 327 -20.26 9.13 10.87
N GLU A 328 -21.57 8.92 11.09
CA GLU A 328 -22.17 7.60 11.22
C GLU A 328 -22.10 6.77 9.94
N ARG A 329 -22.26 7.40 8.76
CA ARG A 329 -22.13 6.70 7.46
C ARG A 329 -20.71 6.32 7.16
N ALA A 330 -19.73 7.14 7.54
CA ALA A 330 -18.31 6.84 7.38
C ALA A 330 -17.81 5.74 8.34
N ARG A 331 -18.60 5.38 9.38
CA ARG A 331 -18.27 4.31 10.35
C ARG A 331 -18.84 2.95 9.96
N ALA A 332 -19.89 2.89 9.15
CA ALA A 332 -20.52 1.63 8.80
C ALA A 332 -19.63 0.81 7.85
N PRO A 333 -19.29 -0.46 8.20
CA PRO A 333 -18.50 -1.30 7.30
C PRO A 333 -19.24 -1.58 5.99
N VAL A 334 -18.58 -1.32 4.87
CA VAL A 334 -19.09 -1.59 3.52
C VAL A 334 -18.64 -2.98 3.07
N PRO A 335 -19.55 -3.84 2.57
CA PRO A 335 -19.15 -5.12 1.98
C PRO A 335 -18.23 -4.88 0.78
N PHE A 336 -17.12 -5.63 0.73
CA PHE A 336 -16.23 -5.60 -0.43
C PHE A 336 -16.88 -6.32 -1.62
N GLY A 337 -16.86 -5.69 -2.78
CA GLY A 337 -17.39 -6.26 -4.03
C GLY A 337 -16.89 -5.46 -5.23
N ARG A 338 -17.27 -5.85 -6.44
CA ARG A 338 -16.84 -5.14 -7.67
C ARG A 338 -17.22 -3.67 -7.67
N ALA A 339 -18.38 -3.32 -7.12
CA ALA A 339 -18.82 -1.93 -6.98
C ALA A 339 -17.91 -1.11 -6.04
N PHE A 340 -17.23 -1.75 -5.08
CA PHE A 340 -16.30 -1.09 -4.19
C PHE A 340 -15.07 -0.56 -4.92
N CYS A 341 -14.58 -1.27 -5.92
CA CYS A 341 -13.34 -0.92 -6.62
C CYS A 341 -13.54 0.14 -7.74
N GLY A 342 -14.77 0.42 -8.12
CA GLY A 342 -15.08 1.41 -9.15
C GLY A 342 -14.24 1.23 -10.42
N ARG A 343 -13.78 2.35 -10.99
CA ARG A 343 -12.94 2.36 -12.20
C ARG A 343 -11.50 1.93 -11.94
N SER A 344 -11.05 1.87 -10.71
CA SER A 344 -9.68 1.43 -10.38
C SER A 344 -9.48 -0.09 -10.52
N ALA A 345 -10.54 -0.86 -10.74
CA ALA A 345 -10.51 -2.32 -10.84
C ALA A 345 -10.22 -2.89 -12.24
N ARG A 346 -9.80 -2.09 -13.19
CA ARG A 346 -9.59 -2.53 -14.59
C ARG A 346 -8.19 -3.02 -14.87
#